data_c7999b3f899d4650f2e86cd1c9edc33f
#
_entry.id   c7999b3f899d4650f2e86cd1c9edc33f
#
_cell.length_a   1.000
_cell.length_b   1.000
_cell.length_c   1.000
_cell.angle_alpha   90.00
_cell.angle_beta   90.00
_cell.angle_gamma   90.00
#
_symmetry.space_group_name_H-M   'P 1'
#
loop_
_entity.id
_entity.type
_entity.pdbx_description
1 polymer ?
#
loop_
_entity_poly.entity_id
_entity_poly.type
_entity_poly.pdbx_seq_one_letter_code
_entity_poly.pdbx_strand_id
1 'polypeptide(L)'
;MQHSIVFLDRSTVEANLRTPNFPHSYNEYAVTSTNEIVDRLQNATIAIINKVPMREATLAKLPNLKLIAVAATGTDVVDKTSCKAHGITVSNIRNYAFNTVPEHVFALAFALRRNLLAYRDDVRAGRWQACDQFCFFDHPIRDMRGSTLGIVGYGAIGKAVGRIAEAFGQRVLAYDIVPQPGLTAFEILLRESDIITLHLPLTPETKNMIGARELRLMKNDALLINTGRGGLVDEEALADALTNKIIGGAGFDVLTVEPPKQGNILLDLRLPNFIVTPHVAWASREAMQILADQLIDNIDAFAAG
;
A
#
# COMPACT_ATOMS: atom_id res chain seq x y z
N MET A 1 -4.29 -37.35 -4.98
CA MET A 1 -5.01 -36.68 -6.09
C MET A 1 -4.04 -35.79 -6.82
N GLN A 2 -4.12 -35.68 -8.14
CA GLN A 2 -3.32 -34.73 -8.89
C GLN A 2 -3.94 -33.32 -8.69
N HIS A 3 -3.18 -32.35 -8.22
CA HIS A 3 -3.65 -30.99 -8.06
C HIS A 3 -3.70 -30.25 -9.39
N SER A 4 -4.66 -29.35 -9.54
CA SER A 4 -4.76 -28.40 -10.64
C SER A 4 -4.62 -27.00 -10.09
N ILE A 5 -3.57 -26.29 -10.49
CA ILE A 5 -3.21 -24.95 -10.04
C ILE A 5 -3.57 -23.96 -11.14
N VAL A 6 -4.26 -22.88 -10.80
CA VAL A 6 -4.59 -21.80 -11.72
C VAL A 6 -4.23 -20.45 -11.11
N PHE A 7 -3.40 -19.65 -11.81
CA PHE A 7 -3.06 -18.28 -11.44
C PHE A 7 -3.91 -17.31 -12.27
N LEU A 8 -4.77 -16.53 -11.62
CA LEU A 8 -5.79 -15.72 -12.29
C LEU A 8 -5.32 -14.33 -12.76
N ASP A 9 -4.29 -13.77 -12.13
CA ASP A 9 -3.79 -12.41 -12.42
C ASP A 9 -2.26 -12.34 -12.39
N ARG A 10 -1.62 -13.24 -13.13
CA ARG A 10 -0.17 -13.45 -13.19
C ARG A 10 0.63 -12.17 -13.50
N SER A 11 0.08 -11.27 -14.30
CA SER A 11 0.73 -10.00 -14.66
C SER A 11 0.90 -9.03 -13.49
N THR A 12 0.28 -9.32 -12.34
CA THR A 12 0.44 -8.50 -11.12
C THR A 12 1.67 -8.87 -10.29
N VAL A 13 2.39 -9.94 -10.66
CA VAL A 13 3.59 -10.41 -9.95
C VAL A 13 4.73 -10.62 -10.94
N GLU A 14 5.64 -9.69 -11.04
CA GLU A 14 6.80 -9.76 -11.94
C GLU A 14 7.99 -10.42 -11.22
N ALA A 15 7.91 -11.74 -11.03
CA ALA A 15 8.93 -12.56 -10.38
C ALA A 15 9.00 -13.95 -11.00
N ASN A 16 10.10 -14.66 -10.75
CA ASN A 16 10.25 -16.06 -11.14
C ASN A 16 9.47 -16.94 -10.17
N LEU A 17 8.52 -17.71 -10.68
CA LEU A 17 7.83 -18.73 -9.90
C LEU A 17 8.54 -20.08 -10.08
N ARG A 18 9.03 -20.67 -8.99
CA ARG A 18 9.52 -22.05 -9.03
C ARG A 18 8.34 -23.03 -9.19
N THR A 19 8.63 -24.19 -9.74
CA THR A 19 7.64 -25.25 -9.86
C THR A 19 7.34 -25.85 -8.47
N PRO A 20 6.07 -26.05 -8.07
CA PRO A 20 5.70 -26.77 -6.86
C PRO A 20 6.25 -28.22 -6.83
N ASN A 21 6.58 -28.73 -5.63
CA ASN A 21 7.28 -29.99 -5.42
C ASN A 21 6.41 -31.26 -5.47
N PHE A 22 5.23 -31.20 -6.10
CA PHE A 22 4.29 -32.31 -6.21
C PHE A 22 3.69 -32.41 -7.62
N PRO A 23 3.14 -33.57 -8.04
CA PRO A 23 2.48 -33.70 -9.34
C PRO A 23 1.24 -32.81 -9.46
N HIS A 24 1.25 -31.91 -10.45
CA HIS A 24 0.18 -30.96 -10.69
C HIS A 24 0.04 -30.61 -12.19
N SER A 25 -1.10 -30.05 -12.57
CA SER A 25 -1.25 -29.25 -13.77
C SER A 25 -1.17 -27.76 -13.39
N TYR A 26 -0.66 -26.92 -14.27
CA TYR A 26 -0.54 -25.47 -14.05
C TYR A 26 -1.04 -24.69 -15.25
N ASN A 27 -1.93 -23.73 -14.99
CA ASN A 27 -2.41 -22.77 -15.96
C ASN A 27 -2.30 -21.35 -15.38
N GLU A 28 -1.99 -20.36 -16.20
CA GLU A 28 -1.95 -18.97 -15.78
C GLU A 28 -2.63 -18.04 -16.77
N TYR A 29 -3.22 -16.98 -16.24
CA TYR A 29 -3.85 -15.92 -17.02
C TYR A 29 -3.24 -14.58 -16.61
N ALA A 30 -2.88 -13.76 -17.59
CA ALA A 30 -2.31 -12.45 -17.33
C ALA A 30 -3.27 -11.57 -16.51
N VAL A 31 -4.56 -11.57 -16.87
CA VAL A 31 -5.66 -10.83 -16.23
C VAL A 31 -6.91 -11.69 -16.26
N THR A 32 -7.73 -11.65 -15.23
CA THR A 32 -9.04 -12.33 -15.17
C THR A 32 -10.13 -11.36 -14.77
N SER A 33 -11.14 -11.22 -15.59
CA SER A 33 -12.36 -10.47 -15.26
C SER A 33 -13.30 -11.30 -14.36
N THR A 34 -14.18 -10.64 -13.62
CA THR A 34 -15.06 -11.30 -12.64
C THR A 34 -15.93 -12.40 -13.25
N ASN A 35 -16.39 -12.22 -14.49
CA ASN A 35 -17.23 -13.18 -15.19
C ASN A 35 -16.46 -14.43 -15.71
N GLU A 36 -15.14 -14.38 -15.80
CA GLU A 36 -14.30 -15.51 -16.24
C GLU A 36 -13.80 -16.40 -15.10
N ILE A 37 -13.95 -15.94 -13.84
CA ILE A 37 -13.36 -16.63 -12.68
C ILE A 37 -13.84 -18.09 -12.57
N VAL A 38 -15.17 -18.31 -12.68
CA VAL A 38 -15.78 -19.63 -12.50
C VAL A 38 -15.29 -20.58 -13.59
N ASP A 39 -15.30 -20.16 -14.84
CA ASP A 39 -14.90 -21.01 -15.98
C ASP A 39 -13.42 -21.40 -15.88
N ARG A 40 -12.56 -20.43 -15.49
CA ARG A 40 -11.11 -20.67 -15.33
C ARG A 40 -10.77 -21.56 -14.14
N LEU A 41 -11.58 -21.55 -13.08
CA LEU A 41 -11.37 -22.34 -11.86
C LEU A 41 -12.22 -23.61 -11.79
N GLN A 42 -13.04 -23.93 -12.77
CA GLN A 42 -14.01 -25.03 -12.72
C GLN A 42 -13.40 -26.38 -12.29
N ASN A 43 -12.18 -26.67 -12.74
CA ASN A 43 -11.45 -27.88 -12.41
C ASN A 43 -10.25 -27.65 -11.48
N ALA A 44 -10.07 -26.43 -10.99
CA ALA A 44 -8.94 -26.09 -10.14
C ALA A 44 -9.14 -26.59 -8.71
N THR A 45 -8.07 -27.12 -8.12
CA THR A 45 -8.01 -27.43 -6.68
C THR A 45 -7.29 -26.33 -5.91
N ILE A 46 -6.42 -25.55 -6.59
CA ILE A 46 -5.64 -24.46 -6.04
C ILE A 46 -5.79 -23.25 -6.95
N ALA A 47 -6.24 -22.12 -6.39
CA ALA A 47 -6.27 -20.85 -7.08
C ALA A 47 -5.17 -19.94 -6.51
N ILE A 48 -4.35 -19.35 -7.38
CA ILE A 48 -3.45 -18.26 -7.04
C ILE A 48 -4.09 -16.96 -7.51
N ILE A 49 -4.16 -15.97 -6.61
CA ILE A 49 -4.71 -14.65 -6.90
C ILE A 49 -3.89 -13.57 -6.19
N ASN A 50 -3.89 -12.36 -6.74
CA ASN A 50 -3.42 -11.17 -6.04
C ASN A 50 -4.58 -10.20 -5.77
N LYS A 51 -5.34 -9.82 -6.82
CA LYS A 51 -6.42 -8.82 -6.73
C LYS A 51 -7.77 -9.31 -7.25
N VAL A 52 -7.85 -10.53 -7.78
CA VAL A 52 -9.11 -11.10 -8.26
C VAL A 52 -10.07 -11.36 -7.09
N PRO A 53 -11.31 -10.82 -7.11
CA PRO A 53 -12.25 -10.97 -5.99
C PRO A 53 -12.83 -12.37 -5.92
N MET A 54 -12.69 -13.03 -4.77
CA MET A 54 -13.27 -14.33 -4.46
C MET A 54 -14.42 -14.16 -3.46
N ARG A 55 -15.63 -14.02 -3.99
CA ARG A 55 -16.86 -13.76 -3.22
C ARG A 55 -17.74 -15.01 -3.13
N GLU A 56 -18.69 -15.03 -2.19
CA GLU A 56 -19.64 -16.14 -1.96
C GLU A 56 -20.23 -16.69 -3.27
N ALA A 57 -20.82 -15.83 -4.12
CA ALA A 57 -21.45 -16.24 -5.37
C ALA A 57 -20.51 -16.95 -6.37
N THR A 58 -19.20 -16.71 -6.26
CA THR A 58 -18.16 -17.36 -7.04
C THR A 58 -17.76 -18.69 -6.38
N LEU A 59 -17.49 -18.65 -5.07
CA LEU A 59 -17.00 -19.80 -4.30
C LEU A 59 -18.01 -20.96 -4.29
N ALA A 60 -19.30 -20.67 -4.19
CA ALA A 60 -20.38 -21.66 -4.24
C ALA A 60 -20.41 -22.48 -5.55
N LYS A 61 -19.79 -21.98 -6.64
CA LYS A 61 -19.72 -22.65 -7.95
C LYS A 61 -18.44 -23.46 -8.16
N LEU A 62 -17.54 -23.52 -7.17
CA LEU A 62 -16.21 -24.11 -7.26
C LEU A 62 -16.01 -25.26 -6.25
N PRO A 63 -16.74 -26.40 -6.40
CA PRO A 63 -16.73 -27.48 -5.40
C PRO A 63 -15.37 -28.20 -5.29
N ASN A 64 -14.52 -28.08 -6.31
CA ASN A 64 -13.20 -28.72 -6.34
C ASN A 64 -12.11 -27.87 -5.68
N LEU A 65 -12.36 -26.56 -5.46
CA LEU A 65 -11.38 -25.63 -4.92
C LEU A 65 -11.09 -25.95 -3.43
N LYS A 66 -9.82 -26.08 -3.08
CA LYS A 66 -9.37 -26.43 -1.73
C LYS A 66 -8.44 -25.36 -1.12
N LEU A 67 -7.69 -24.66 -1.97
CA LEU A 67 -6.77 -23.59 -1.53
C LEU A 67 -6.96 -22.36 -2.40
N ILE A 68 -7.02 -21.20 -1.73
CA ILE A 68 -6.78 -19.89 -2.35
C ILE A 68 -5.46 -19.37 -1.78
N ALA A 69 -4.42 -19.34 -2.61
CA ALA A 69 -3.12 -18.78 -2.29
C ALA A 69 -3.06 -17.32 -2.76
N VAL A 70 -3.16 -16.39 -1.80
CA VAL A 70 -3.18 -14.95 -2.09
C VAL A 70 -1.74 -14.44 -2.19
N ALA A 71 -1.33 -13.95 -3.37
CA ALA A 71 -0.02 -13.35 -3.63
C ALA A 71 0.08 -11.93 -3.07
N ALA A 72 -0.34 -11.74 -1.83
CA ALA A 72 -0.30 -10.47 -1.09
C ALA A 72 -0.40 -10.72 0.41
N THR A 73 -0.08 -9.70 1.23
CA THR A 73 -0.39 -9.73 2.67
C THR A 73 -1.88 -9.52 2.93
N GLY A 74 -2.49 -8.53 2.25
CA GLY A 74 -3.92 -8.24 2.36
C GLY A 74 -4.78 -9.33 1.70
N THR A 75 -5.85 -9.72 2.38
CA THR A 75 -6.80 -10.75 1.91
C THR A 75 -8.21 -10.19 1.72
N ASP A 76 -8.34 -8.88 1.56
CA ASP A 76 -9.61 -8.16 1.47
C ASP A 76 -10.44 -8.58 0.23
N VAL A 77 -9.76 -9.13 -0.77
CA VAL A 77 -10.36 -9.67 -1.99
C VAL A 77 -11.04 -11.02 -1.79
N VAL A 78 -10.83 -11.70 -0.64
CA VAL A 78 -11.36 -13.04 -0.36
C VAL A 78 -12.43 -12.99 0.73
N ASP A 79 -13.59 -13.57 0.48
CA ASP A 79 -14.61 -13.84 1.50
C ASP A 79 -14.19 -15.07 2.35
N LYS A 80 -13.51 -14.80 3.46
CA LYS A 80 -13.00 -15.85 4.36
C LYS A 80 -14.10 -16.63 5.05
N THR A 81 -15.25 -16.00 5.32
CA THR A 81 -16.39 -16.67 5.96
C THR A 81 -16.94 -17.70 5.01
N SER A 82 -17.14 -17.34 3.77
CA SER A 82 -17.57 -18.26 2.73
C SER A 82 -16.53 -19.35 2.45
N CYS A 83 -15.24 -18.99 2.37
CA CYS A 83 -14.18 -20.01 2.23
C CYS A 83 -14.24 -21.08 3.33
N LYS A 84 -14.41 -20.66 4.59
CA LYS A 84 -14.54 -21.59 5.72
C LYS A 84 -15.76 -22.50 5.58
N ALA A 85 -16.90 -21.95 5.15
CA ALA A 85 -18.14 -22.72 4.94
C ALA A 85 -17.98 -23.77 3.84
N HIS A 86 -17.19 -23.51 2.82
CA HIS A 86 -16.91 -24.42 1.70
C HIS A 86 -15.67 -25.31 1.91
N GLY A 87 -15.01 -25.26 3.07
CA GLY A 87 -13.80 -26.03 3.36
C GLY A 87 -12.59 -25.62 2.52
N ILE A 88 -12.53 -24.34 2.12
CA ILE A 88 -11.43 -23.78 1.33
C ILE A 88 -10.43 -23.10 2.28
N THR A 89 -9.18 -23.54 2.24
CA THR A 89 -8.08 -22.89 2.96
C THR A 89 -7.69 -21.59 2.25
N VAL A 90 -7.34 -20.57 3.03
CA VAL A 90 -6.80 -19.30 2.50
C VAL A 90 -5.42 -19.08 3.08
N SER A 91 -4.39 -19.04 2.24
CA SER A 91 -3.04 -18.66 2.60
C SER A 91 -2.69 -17.27 2.04
N ASN A 92 -1.77 -16.57 2.70
CA ASN A 92 -1.30 -15.26 2.27
C ASN A 92 0.20 -15.11 2.53
N ILE A 93 0.80 -14.04 2.01
CA ILE A 93 2.22 -13.76 2.16
C ILE A 93 2.44 -12.79 3.31
N ARG A 94 3.50 -13.00 4.08
CA ARG A 94 3.85 -12.14 5.22
C ARG A 94 5.31 -11.72 5.14
N ASN A 95 5.61 -10.55 5.70
CA ASN A 95 6.97 -10.09 5.97
C ASN A 95 7.85 -9.82 4.74
N TYR A 96 7.35 -9.89 3.52
CA TYR A 96 8.13 -9.66 2.30
C TYR A 96 8.43 -8.17 2.02
N ALA A 97 7.57 -7.28 2.53
CA ALA A 97 7.60 -5.85 2.22
C ALA A 97 8.25 -4.98 3.32
N PHE A 98 9.02 -5.59 4.24
CA PHE A 98 9.59 -4.86 5.38
C PHE A 98 10.65 -3.83 5.02
N ASN A 99 11.31 -3.98 3.89
CA ASN A 99 12.27 -3.01 3.39
C ASN A 99 11.60 -2.05 2.39
N THR A 100 10.93 -2.60 1.39
CA THR A 100 10.45 -1.83 0.24
C THR A 100 9.37 -0.79 0.61
N VAL A 101 8.39 -1.13 1.47
CA VAL A 101 7.36 -0.15 1.86
C VAL A 101 7.95 1.01 2.68
N PRO A 102 8.81 0.80 3.70
CA PRO A 102 9.50 1.89 4.36
C PRO A 102 10.34 2.76 3.42
N GLU A 103 11.08 2.15 2.47
CA GLU A 103 11.84 2.90 1.47
C GLU A 103 10.93 3.78 0.61
N HIS A 104 9.78 3.29 0.19
CA HIS A 104 8.81 4.07 -0.57
C HIS A 104 8.20 5.23 0.26
N VAL A 105 7.92 5.00 1.55
CA VAL A 105 7.51 6.06 2.49
C VAL A 105 8.54 7.19 2.50
N PHE A 106 9.83 6.84 2.66
CA PHE A 106 10.89 7.84 2.69
C PHE A 106 11.16 8.46 1.32
N ALA A 107 10.99 7.73 0.21
CA ALA A 107 11.07 8.31 -1.13
C ALA A 107 10.03 9.42 -1.33
N LEU A 108 8.77 9.18 -0.95
CA LEU A 108 7.70 10.19 -0.99
C LEU A 108 8.00 11.35 -0.02
N ALA A 109 8.40 11.04 1.22
CA ALA A 109 8.71 12.05 2.23
C ALA A 109 9.88 12.95 1.79
N PHE A 110 10.97 12.40 1.24
CA PHE A 110 12.09 13.18 0.71
C PHE A 110 11.69 14.01 -0.51
N ALA A 111 10.93 13.43 -1.46
CA ALA A 111 10.50 14.15 -2.64
C ALA A 111 9.68 15.39 -2.28
N LEU A 112 8.78 15.27 -1.30
CA LEU A 112 7.96 16.38 -0.79
C LEU A 112 8.77 17.36 0.08
N ARG A 113 9.55 16.86 1.04
CA ARG A 113 10.31 17.68 1.99
C ARG A 113 11.39 18.53 1.32
N ARG A 114 11.93 18.03 0.19
CA ARG A 114 12.93 18.70 -0.64
C ARG A 114 12.33 19.42 -1.84
N ASN A 115 11.00 19.37 -2.03
CA ASN A 115 10.29 19.92 -3.19
C ASN A 115 10.89 19.51 -4.55
N LEU A 116 11.31 18.23 -4.66
CA LEU A 116 12.06 17.75 -5.84
C LEU A 116 11.27 17.89 -7.14
N LEU A 117 9.94 17.63 -7.11
CA LEU A 117 9.11 17.73 -8.30
C LEU A 117 8.95 19.19 -8.75
N ALA A 118 8.69 20.11 -7.81
CA ALA A 118 8.55 21.53 -8.10
C ALA A 118 9.84 22.10 -8.71
N TYR A 119 10.99 21.84 -8.09
CA TYR A 119 12.28 22.27 -8.65
C TYR A 119 12.60 21.65 -10.00
N ARG A 120 12.29 20.34 -10.19
CA ARG A 120 12.45 19.67 -11.48
C ARG A 120 11.63 20.37 -12.56
N ASP A 121 10.40 20.73 -12.26
CA ASP A 121 9.48 21.31 -13.25
C ASP A 121 9.89 22.76 -13.56
N ASP A 122 10.33 23.53 -12.58
CA ASP A 122 10.88 24.88 -12.77
C ASP A 122 12.16 24.87 -13.63
N VAL A 123 13.08 23.92 -13.38
CA VAL A 123 14.28 23.77 -14.20
C VAL A 123 13.91 23.43 -15.65
N ARG A 124 12.94 22.52 -15.86
CA ARG A 124 12.43 22.16 -17.19
C ARG A 124 11.76 23.34 -17.89
N ALA A 125 11.09 24.21 -17.13
CA ALA A 125 10.47 25.43 -17.64
C ALA A 125 11.48 26.55 -17.96
N GLY A 126 12.77 26.34 -17.74
CA GLY A 126 13.81 27.34 -18.01
C GLY A 126 14.04 28.36 -16.89
N ARG A 127 13.46 28.14 -15.71
CA ARG A 127 13.58 29.06 -14.56
C ARG A 127 15.03 29.25 -14.12
N TRP A 128 15.85 28.18 -14.20
CA TRP A 128 17.26 28.27 -13.81
C TRP A 128 18.08 29.04 -14.83
N GLN A 129 17.84 28.83 -16.13
CA GLN A 129 18.53 29.57 -17.20
C GLN A 129 18.21 31.07 -17.16
N ALA A 130 17.01 31.43 -16.68
CA ALA A 130 16.59 32.81 -16.53
C ALA A 130 17.01 33.46 -15.19
N CYS A 131 17.76 32.73 -14.34
CA CYS A 131 18.18 33.21 -13.02
C CYS A 131 19.55 33.94 -13.14
N ASP A 132 19.65 35.12 -12.55
CA ASP A 132 20.91 35.92 -12.47
C ASP A 132 21.90 35.33 -11.44
N GLN A 133 21.43 34.41 -10.57
CA GLN A 133 22.22 33.76 -9.53
C GLN A 133 22.47 32.29 -9.90
N PHE A 134 23.48 31.67 -9.25
CA PHE A 134 23.80 30.26 -9.47
C PHE A 134 22.67 29.27 -9.01
N CYS A 135 21.72 29.76 -8.22
CA CYS A 135 20.57 28.98 -7.71
C CYS A 135 19.38 29.92 -7.46
N PHE A 136 18.24 29.31 -7.13
CA PHE A 136 17.01 29.99 -6.71
C PHE A 136 16.30 29.22 -5.60
N PHE A 137 15.45 29.89 -4.80
CA PHE A 137 14.83 29.35 -3.58
C PHE A 137 13.30 29.53 -3.59
N ASP A 138 12.66 29.27 -4.73
CA ASP A 138 11.22 29.48 -4.92
C ASP A 138 10.36 28.48 -4.11
N HIS A 139 10.94 27.34 -3.73
CA HIS A 139 10.27 26.33 -2.90
C HIS A 139 11.05 26.06 -1.61
N PRO A 140 10.38 25.97 -0.44
CA PRO A 140 11.05 25.71 0.83
C PRO A 140 11.68 24.31 0.86
N ILE A 141 12.94 24.23 1.28
CA ILE A 141 13.65 22.98 1.49
C ILE A 141 13.82 22.76 2.98
N ARG A 142 13.42 21.59 3.49
CA ARG A 142 13.51 21.25 4.91
C ARG A 142 14.26 19.96 5.12
N ASP A 143 15.01 19.88 6.20
CA ASP A 143 15.76 18.66 6.58
C ASP A 143 14.86 17.65 7.29
N MET A 144 15.22 16.38 7.18
CA MET A 144 14.60 15.30 7.96
C MET A 144 15.07 15.33 9.41
N ARG A 145 16.37 15.58 9.62
CA ARG A 145 16.98 15.64 10.96
C ARG A 145 16.30 16.70 11.82
N GLY A 146 15.96 16.31 13.07
CA GLY A 146 15.30 17.18 14.03
C GLY A 146 13.78 17.34 13.82
N SER A 147 13.22 16.79 12.72
CA SER A 147 11.77 16.76 12.52
C SER A 147 11.13 15.63 13.32
N THR A 148 9.81 15.67 13.49
CA THR A 148 9.02 14.65 14.16
C THR A 148 8.25 13.82 13.12
N LEU A 149 8.43 12.50 13.14
CA LEU A 149 7.63 11.55 12.37
C LEU A 149 6.53 10.94 13.25
N GLY A 150 5.28 11.13 12.87
CA GLY A 150 4.11 10.46 13.44
C GLY A 150 3.78 9.20 12.66
N ILE A 151 3.75 8.05 13.34
CA ILE A 151 3.43 6.75 12.75
C ILE A 151 2.08 6.30 13.27
N VAL A 152 1.10 6.18 12.38
CA VAL A 152 -0.25 5.69 12.67
C VAL A 152 -0.37 4.25 12.20
N GLY A 153 -0.38 3.31 13.15
CA GLY A 153 -0.23 1.87 12.93
C GLY A 153 1.20 1.40 13.24
N TYR A 154 1.45 1.02 14.49
CA TYR A 154 2.80 0.66 14.97
C TYR A 154 3.04 -0.86 14.98
N GLY A 155 2.56 -1.52 13.91
CA GLY A 155 2.85 -2.91 13.59
C GLY A 155 4.25 -3.07 12.97
N ALA A 156 4.45 -4.17 12.24
CA ALA A 156 5.75 -4.52 11.67
C ALA A 156 6.31 -3.47 10.69
N ILE A 157 5.49 -2.95 9.78
CA ILE A 157 5.89 -1.88 8.83
C ILE A 157 6.14 -0.57 9.57
N GLY A 158 5.22 -0.14 10.45
CA GLY A 158 5.41 1.09 11.23
C GLY A 158 6.69 1.09 12.06
N LYS A 159 7.03 -0.05 12.69
CA LYS A 159 8.29 -0.22 13.42
C LYS A 159 9.51 -0.16 12.50
N ALA A 160 9.43 -0.70 11.28
CA ALA A 160 10.51 -0.61 10.31
C ALA A 160 10.73 0.84 9.84
N VAL A 161 9.65 1.57 9.57
CA VAL A 161 9.70 3.01 9.26
C VAL A 161 10.29 3.80 10.43
N GLY A 162 9.89 3.50 11.68
CA GLY A 162 10.43 4.16 12.88
C GLY A 162 11.96 4.03 12.99
N ARG A 163 12.51 2.83 12.79
CA ARG A 163 13.97 2.61 12.81
C ARG A 163 14.73 3.43 11.78
N ILE A 164 14.17 3.60 10.58
CA ILE A 164 14.78 4.42 9.53
C ILE A 164 14.70 5.91 9.91
N ALA A 165 13.55 6.36 10.45
CA ALA A 165 13.37 7.71 10.93
C ALA A 165 14.40 8.10 12.00
N GLU A 166 14.61 7.22 12.98
CA GLU A 166 15.60 7.42 14.04
C GLU A 166 17.03 7.52 13.46
N ALA A 167 17.37 6.71 12.45
CA ALA A 167 18.66 6.79 11.76
C ALA A 167 18.85 8.12 11.02
N PHE A 168 17.77 8.76 10.55
CA PHE A 168 17.80 10.12 10.00
C PHE A 168 17.78 11.22 11.07
N GLY A 169 17.75 10.86 12.37
CA GLY A 169 17.73 11.80 13.48
C GLY A 169 16.38 12.48 13.68
N GLN A 170 15.28 11.82 13.31
CA GLN A 170 13.92 12.27 13.58
C GLN A 170 13.46 11.79 14.97
N ARG A 171 12.58 12.58 15.61
CA ARG A 171 11.80 12.13 16.76
C ARG A 171 10.62 11.29 16.25
N VAL A 172 10.41 10.10 16.81
CA VAL A 172 9.30 9.24 16.43
C VAL A 172 8.18 9.33 17.47
N LEU A 173 6.96 9.59 17.01
CA LEU A 173 5.72 9.44 17.76
C LEU A 173 4.92 8.31 17.12
N ALA A 174 4.39 7.39 17.91
CA ALA A 174 3.64 6.26 17.40
C ALA A 174 2.24 6.19 18.02
N TYR A 175 1.26 5.84 17.21
CA TYR A 175 -0.11 5.53 17.61
C TYR A 175 -0.54 4.21 16.98
N ASP A 176 -1.35 3.45 17.70
CA ASP A 176 -2.04 2.26 17.18
C ASP A 176 -3.44 2.17 17.78
N ILE A 177 -4.38 1.57 17.05
CA ILE A 177 -5.73 1.26 17.55
C ILE A 177 -5.69 0.18 18.65
N VAL A 178 -4.65 -0.68 18.64
CA VAL A 178 -4.37 -1.63 19.69
C VAL A 178 -3.44 -0.98 20.73
N PRO A 179 -3.91 -0.72 21.96
CA PRO A 179 -3.09 -0.07 22.98
C PRO A 179 -1.80 -0.86 23.28
N GLN A 180 -0.68 -0.15 23.29
CA GLN A 180 0.64 -0.69 23.66
C GLN A 180 1.39 0.35 24.51
N PRO A 181 2.29 -0.06 25.41
CA PRO A 181 3.13 0.87 26.14
C PRO A 181 3.98 1.76 25.21
N GLY A 182 4.11 3.03 25.55
CA GLY A 182 4.94 3.98 24.80
C GLY A 182 4.26 4.62 23.59
N LEU A 183 2.98 4.31 23.33
CA LEU A 183 2.22 4.98 22.26
C LEU A 183 1.77 6.39 22.70
N THR A 184 1.66 7.26 21.73
CA THR A 184 1.20 8.64 21.86
C THR A 184 -0.30 8.71 21.57
N ALA A 185 -1.03 9.60 22.25
CA ALA A 185 -2.42 9.86 21.91
C ALA A 185 -2.54 10.43 20.48
N PHE A 186 -3.57 10.00 19.74
CA PHE A 186 -3.73 10.29 18.32
C PHE A 186 -3.68 11.79 18.00
N GLU A 187 -4.42 12.61 18.74
CA GLU A 187 -4.43 14.07 18.52
C GLU A 187 -3.07 14.74 18.82
N ILE A 188 -2.32 14.25 19.82
CA ILE A 188 -0.98 14.75 20.11
C ILE A 188 -0.04 14.44 18.94
N LEU A 189 -0.10 13.20 18.42
CA LEU A 189 0.66 12.80 17.25
C LEU A 189 0.36 13.72 16.05
N LEU A 190 -0.92 13.99 15.77
CA LEU A 190 -1.31 14.87 14.66
C LEU A 190 -0.72 16.28 14.82
N ARG A 191 -0.81 16.87 16.02
CA ARG A 191 -0.35 18.25 16.29
C ARG A 191 1.16 18.40 16.29
N GLU A 192 1.89 17.38 16.74
CA GLU A 192 3.33 17.51 16.95
C GLU A 192 4.18 17.04 15.76
N SER A 193 3.58 16.27 14.84
CA SER A 193 4.33 15.68 13.73
C SER A 193 4.55 16.65 12.57
N ASP A 194 5.73 16.58 11.97
CA ASP A 194 6.07 17.27 10.72
C ASP A 194 5.77 16.38 9.51
N ILE A 195 5.79 15.07 9.73
CA ILE A 195 5.41 14.04 8.73
C ILE A 195 4.56 13.02 9.46
N ILE A 196 3.44 12.63 8.87
CA ILE A 196 2.57 11.57 9.37
C ILE A 196 2.49 10.48 8.32
N THR A 197 2.64 9.21 8.73
CA THR A 197 2.55 8.05 7.84
C THR A 197 1.60 6.99 8.37
N LEU A 198 0.78 6.41 7.47
CA LEU A 198 -0.31 5.51 7.81
C LEU A 198 0.03 4.06 7.45
N HIS A 199 -0.09 3.15 8.43
CA HIS A 199 0.21 1.72 8.31
C HIS A 199 -0.85 0.83 8.96
N LEU A 200 -2.07 1.33 9.10
CA LEU A 200 -3.22 0.56 9.60
C LEU A 200 -3.93 -0.21 8.47
N PRO A 201 -4.59 -1.33 8.79
CA PRO A 201 -5.56 -1.93 7.88
C PRO A 201 -6.80 -1.03 7.75
N LEU A 202 -7.51 -1.15 6.62
CA LEU A 202 -8.83 -0.55 6.46
C LEU A 202 -9.88 -1.43 7.15
N THR A 203 -10.55 -0.88 8.15
CA THR A 203 -11.67 -1.48 8.89
C THR A 203 -12.78 -0.45 9.02
N PRO A 204 -13.98 -0.81 9.50
CA PRO A 204 -15.02 0.18 9.80
C PRO A 204 -14.54 1.30 10.74
N GLU A 205 -13.67 0.98 11.71
CA GLU A 205 -13.15 1.93 12.70
C GLU A 205 -12.04 2.83 12.15
N THR A 206 -11.31 2.39 11.12
CA THR A 206 -10.20 3.16 10.52
C THR A 206 -10.61 3.85 9.22
N LYS A 207 -11.81 3.57 8.70
CA LYS A 207 -12.33 4.23 7.51
C LYS A 207 -12.47 5.74 7.74
N ASN A 208 -11.85 6.53 6.86
CA ASN A 208 -11.82 7.98 6.92
C ASN A 208 -11.36 8.53 8.29
N MET A 209 -10.46 7.79 8.98
CA MET A 209 -9.95 8.22 10.28
C MET A 209 -9.14 9.53 10.20
N ILE A 210 -8.65 9.87 9.02
CA ILE A 210 -8.09 11.18 8.70
C ILE A 210 -9.11 11.92 7.83
N GLY A 211 -9.94 12.73 8.45
CA GLY A 211 -10.90 13.59 7.79
C GLY A 211 -10.53 15.08 7.91
N ALA A 212 -11.45 15.96 7.56
CA ALA A 212 -11.26 17.41 7.60
C ALA A 212 -10.86 17.93 9.01
N ARG A 213 -11.36 17.30 10.09
CA ARG A 213 -11.01 17.64 11.46
C ARG A 213 -9.55 17.30 11.75
N GLU A 214 -9.12 16.09 11.42
CA GLU A 214 -7.77 15.59 11.67
C GLU A 214 -6.74 16.36 10.85
N LEU A 215 -7.03 16.66 9.59
CA LEU A 215 -6.18 17.49 8.73
C LEU A 215 -5.96 18.88 9.32
N ARG A 216 -6.98 19.50 9.93
CA ARG A 216 -6.83 20.80 10.63
C ARG A 216 -6.06 20.72 11.95
N LEU A 217 -5.91 19.55 12.55
CA LEU A 217 -5.06 19.35 13.73
C LEU A 217 -3.59 19.26 13.38
N MET A 218 -3.25 18.93 12.15
CA MET A 218 -1.87 18.85 11.67
C MET A 218 -1.24 20.25 11.58
N LYS A 219 0.08 20.28 11.57
CA LYS A 219 0.80 21.54 11.25
C LYS A 219 0.52 21.95 9.80
N ASN A 220 0.47 23.23 9.53
CA ASN A 220 0.18 23.76 8.19
C ASN A 220 1.25 23.43 7.14
N ASP A 221 2.42 23.00 7.56
CA ASP A 221 3.52 22.53 6.72
C ASP A 221 3.80 21.02 6.87
N ALA A 222 2.94 20.29 7.59
CA ALA A 222 3.05 18.85 7.76
C ALA A 222 2.77 18.10 6.45
N LEU A 223 3.42 16.95 6.33
CA LEU A 223 3.22 16.02 5.21
C LEU A 223 2.41 14.80 5.67
N LEU A 224 1.46 14.35 4.84
CA LEU A 224 0.71 13.13 5.06
C LEU A 224 1.10 12.07 4.03
N ILE A 225 1.58 10.90 4.50
CA ILE A 225 1.99 9.78 3.64
C ILE A 225 1.06 8.59 3.87
N ASN A 226 0.48 8.06 2.79
CA ASN A 226 -0.36 6.87 2.85
C ASN A 226 0.10 5.81 1.85
N THR A 227 0.81 4.80 2.37
CA THR A 227 1.19 3.57 1.64
C THR A 227 0.45 2.35 2.18
N GLY A 228 -0.56 2.56 3.03
CA GLY A 228 -1.33 1.51 3.69
C GLY A 228 -2.53 1.05 2.88
N ARG A 229 -3.63 1.77 3.00
CA ARG A 229 -4.88 1.49 2.27
C ARG A 229 -5.58 2.78 1.86
N GLY A 230 -6.18 2.79 0.68
CA GLY A 230 -7.21 3.77 0.33
C GLY A 230 -8.39 3.70 1.31
N GLY A 231 -9.06 4.83 1.53
CA GLY A 231 -10.16 4.92 2.49
C GLY A 231 -9.75 5.11 3.96
N LEU A 232 -8.44 5.10 4.30
CA LEU A 232 -7.96 5.58 5.62
C LEU A 232 -8.07 7.09 5.74
N VAL A 233 -7.98 7.78 4.62
CA VAL A 233 -8.11 9.23 4.49
C VAL A 233 -9.35 9.54 3.67
N ASP A 234 -10.12 10.54 4.08
CA ASP A 234 -11.17 11.12 3.28
C ASP A 234 -10.54 11.90 2.11
N GLU A 235 -10.72 11.40 0.89
CA GLU A 235 -10.06 11.92 -0.30
C GLU A 235 -10.58 13.32 -0.69
N GLU A 236 -11.85 13.62 -0.44
CA GLU A 236 -12.41 14.95 -0.67
C GLU A 236 -11.86 15.96 0.34
N ALA A 237 -11.81 15.60 1.61
CA ALA A 237 -11.23 16.42 2.65
C ALA A 237 -9.73 16.67 2.41
N LEU A 238 -8.99 15.67 1.90
CA LEU A 238 -7.59 15.81 1.55
C LEU A 238 -7.39 16.77 0.36
N ALA A 239 -8.21 16.63 -0.68
CA ALA A 239 -8.16 17.52 -1.85
C ALA A 239 -8.40 18.98 -1.45
N ASP A 240 -9.39 19.23 -0.59
CA ASP A 240 -9.66 20.56 -0.01
C ASP A 240 -8.46 21.06 0.82
N ALA A 241 -7.92 20.22 1.69
CA ALA A 241 -6.80 20.58 2.56
C ALA A 241 -5.52 20.95 1.78
N LEU A 242 -5.22 20.22 0.69
CA LEU A 242 -4.08 20.53 -0.18
C LEU A 242 -4.29 21.81 -0.97
N THR A 243 -5.48 21.99 -1.54
CA THR A 243 -5.85 23.18 -2.33
C THR A 243 -5.82 24.45 -1.49
N ASN A 244 -6.32 24.38 -0.26
CA ASN A 244 -6.39 25.50 0.67
C ASN A 244 -5.14 25.64 1.57
N LYS A 245 -4.09 24.84 1.33
CA LYS A 245 -2.81 24.86 2.09
C LYS A 245 -3.01 24.66 3.60
N ILE A 246 -3.97 23.84 3.99
CA ILE A 246 -4.20 23.46 5.39
C ILE A 246 -3.05 22.58 5.88
N ILE A 247 -2.50 21.73 4.99
CA ILE A 247 -1.28 20.95 5.21
C ILE A 247 -0.24 21.24 4.14
N GLY A 248 1.03 20.91 4.40
CA GLY A 248 2.15 21.20 3.51
C GLY A 248 2.19 20.35 2.24
N GLY A 249 1.67 19.12 2.28
CA GLY A 249 1.65 18.22 1.14
C GLY A 249 1.23 16.80 1.49
N ALA A 250 1.06 15.95 0.47
CA ALA A 250 0.74 14.56 0.68
C ALA A 250 1.39 13.64 -0.37
N GLY A 251 1.76 12.42 0.07
CA GLY A 251 2.29 11.35 -0.78
C GLY A 251 1.47 10.07 -0.60
N PHE A 252 0.83 9.60 -1.66
CA PHE A 252 -0.07 8.46 -1.62
C PHE A 252 0.36 7.38 -2.59
N ASP A 253 0.25 6.13 -2.16
CA ASP A 253 0.43 4.97 -3.04
C ASP A 253 -0.88 4.22 -3.26
N VAL A 254 -1.96 4.63 -2.59
CA VAL A 254 -3.24 3.93 -2.56
C VAL A 254 -4.41 4.89 -2.72
N LEU A 255 -5.49 4.42 -3.35
CA LEU A 255 -6.76 5.13 -3.51
C LEU A 255 -7.92 4.28 -3.01
N THR A 256 -9.05 4.93 -2.70
CA THR A 256 -10.26 4.23 -2.23
C THR A 256 -10.80 3.23 -3.25
N VAL A 257 -10.66 3.53 -4.54
CA VAL A 257 -11.01 2.62 -5.64
C VAL A 257 -9.78 2.40 -6.52
N GLU A 258 -9.36 1.16 -6.66
CA GLU A 258 -8.20 0.75 -7.45
C GLU A 258 -8.54 -0.39 -8.44
N PRO A 259 -8.24 -0.25 -9.74
CA PRO A 259 -7.78 0.97 -10.41
C PRO A 259 -8.91 2.01 -10.52
N PRO A 260 -8.61 3.31 -10.51
CA PRO A 260 -9.59 4.41 -10.52
C PRO A 260 -10.16 4.67 -11.93
N LYS A 261 -10.82 3.69 -12.53
CA LYS A 261 -11.32 3.73 -13.93
C LYS A 261 -12.34 4.84 -14.20
N GLN A 262 -13.04 5.29 -13.17
CA GLN A 262 -14.04 6.37 -13.28
C GLN A 262 -13.49 7.74 -12.83
N GLY A 263 -12.17 7.84 -12.66
CA GLY A 263 -11.52 9.02 -12.10
C GLY A 263 -11.43 8.98 -10.57
N ASN A 264 -10.71 9.94 -10.02
CA ASN A 264 -10.57 10.16 -8.58
C ASN A 264 -10.16 11.62 -8.37
N ILE A 265 -10.76 12.29 -7.40
CA ILE A 265 -10.53 13.72 -7.11
C ILE A 265 -9.04 14.04 -6.88
N LEU A 266 -8.28 13.12 -6.28
CA LEU A 266 -6.86 13.30 -6.03
C LEU A 266 -6.04 13.26 -7.32
N LEU A 267 -6.47 12.51 -8.35
CA LEU A 267 -5.78 12.45 -9.64
C LEU A 267 -5.95 13.71 -10.48
N ASP A 268 -6.99 14.50 -10.18
CA ASP A 268 -7.25 15.78 -10.85
C ASP A 268 -6.41 16.92 -10.28
N LEU A 269 -5.81 16.72 -9.09
CA LEU A 269 -4.92 17.69 -8.47
C LEU A 269 -3.63 17.87 -9.29
N ARG A 270 -3.35 19.12 -9.70
CA ARG A 270 -2.12 19.52 -10.38
C ARG A 270 -1.22 20.32 -9.46
N LEU A 271 -0.99 19.78 -8.25
CA LEU A 271 -0.25 20.47 -7.20
C LEU A 271 1.16 19.85 -7.07
N PRO A 272 2.22 20.66 -6.99
CA PRO A 272 3.59 20.14 -6.87
C PRO A 272 3.86 19.48 -5.52
N ASN A 273 3.02 19.74 -4.50
CA ASN A 273 3.07 19.17 -3.17
C ASN A 273 2.16 17.95 -2.98
N PHE A 274 1.68 17.36 -4.08
CA PHE A 274 0.95 16.09 -4.07
C PHE A 274 1.61 15.07 -5.01
N ILE A 275 1.90 13.88 -4.48
CA ILE A 275 2.47 12.75 -5.25
C ILE A 275 1.56 11.55 -5.06
N VAL A 276 1.21 10.90 -6.17
CA VAL A 276 0.50 9.62 -6.15
C VAL A 276 1.25 8.59 -6.99
N THR A 277 1.37 7.36 -6.48
CA THR A 277 1.94 6.20 -7.15
C THR A 277 0.90 5.08 -7.23
N PRO A 278 0.94 4.19 -8.22
CA PRO A 278 -0.16 3.26 -8.53
C PRO A 278 -0.08 1.96 -7.72
N HIS A 279 -0.07 2.03 -6.38
CA HIS A 279 -0.02 0.92 -5.44
C HIS A 279 1.20 0.00 -5.66
N VAL A 280 2.38 0.61 -5.73
CA VAL A 280 3.66 -0.06 -6.02
C VAL A 280 4.66 -0.02 -4.87
N ALA A 281 4.30 0.54 -3.70
CA ALA A 281 5.20 0.61 -2.55
C ALA A 281 5.75 -0.75 -2.10
N TRP A 282 5.04 -1.84 -2.43
CA TRP A 282 5.44 -3.23 -2.14
C TRP A 282 6.30 -3.87 -3.24
N ALA A 283 6.41 -3.27 -4.42
CA ALA A 283 6.76 -3.92 -5.68
C ALA A 283 8.24 -3.77 -6.07
N SER A 284 9.19 -3.86 -5.12
CA SER A 284 10.59 -4.04 -5.50
C SER A 284 10.82 -5.44 -6.07
N ARG A 285 11.84 -5.61 -6.93
CA ARG A 285 12.19 -6.90 -7.52
C ARG A 285 12.48 -7.95 -6.44
N GLU A 286 13.21 -7.55 -5.41
CA GLU A 286 13.59 -8.39 -4.27
C GLU A 286 12.34 -8.80 -3.47
N ALA A 287 11.47 -7.86 -3.16
CA ALA A 287 10.23 -8.14 -2.43
C ALA A 287 9.28 -9.03 -3.23
N MET A 288 9.14 -8.81 -4.54
CA MET A 288 8.33 -9.67 -5.41
C MET A 288 8.90 -11.09 -5.49
N GLN A 289 10.23 -11.27 -5.50
CA GLN A 289 10.81 -12.61 -5.51
C GLN A 289 10.59 -13.33 -4.16
N ILE A 290 10.78 -12.65 -3.02
CA ILE A 290 10.46 -13.21 -1.69
C ILE A 290 8.98 -13.61 -1.61
N LEU A 291 8.09 -12.76 -2.14
CA LEU A 291 6.65 -13.07 -2.23
C LEU A 291 6.40 -14.33 -3.06
N ALA A 292 7.02 -14.43 -4.24
CA ALA A 292 6.87 -15.56 -5.15
C ALA A 292 7.36 -16.88 -4.53
N ASP A 293 8.51 -16.85 -3.86
CA ASP A 293 9.07 -18.01 -3.18
C ASP A 293 8.15 -18.49 -2.05
N GLN A 294 7.70 -17.56 -1.18
CA GLN A 294 6.78 -17.89 -0.09
C GLN A 294 5.41 -18.36 -0.59
N LEU A 295 4.94 -17.84 -1.73
CA LEU A 295 3.70 -18.28 -2.36
C LEU A 295 3.75 -19.77 -2.69
N ILE A 296 4.83 -20.22 -3.31
CA ILE A 296 5.01 -21.63 -3.64
C ILE A 296 5.28 -22.48 -2.40
N ASP A 297 6.02 -21.97 -1.39
CA ASP A 297 6.18 -22.66 -0.10
C ASP A 297 4.83 -22.94 0.58
N ASN A 298 3.91 -21.95 0.57
CA ASN A 298 2.56 -22.13 1.10
C ASN A 298 1.75 -23.19 0.32
N ILE A 299 1.91 -23.25 -1.00
CA ILE A 299 1.25 -24.23 -1.86
C ILE A 299 1.83 -25.64 -1.61
N ASP A 300 3.17 -25.76 -1.51
CA ASP A 300 3.83 -27.04 -1.19
C ASP A 300 3.43 -27.55 0.19
N ALA A 301 3.38 -26.68 1.20
CA ALA A 301 2.94 -27.02 2.55
C ALA A 301 1.47 -27.51 2.58
N PHE A 302 0.59 -26.85 1.82
CA PHE A 302 -0.81 -27.28 1.69
C PHE A 302 -0.94 -28.67 1.05
N ALA A 303 -0.14 -28.97 0.03
CA ALA A 303 -0.19 -30.26 -0.67
C ALA A 303 0.41 -31.43 0.15
N ALA A 304 1.28 -31.10 1.11
CA ALA A 304 1.88 -32.09 2.01
C ALA A 304 0.95 -32.51 3.18
N GLY A 305 -0.12 -31.80 3.45
CA GLY A 305 -1.12 -32.06 4.52
C GLY A 305 -1.00 -31.07 5.64
#